data_82cb07693e7287c42d64a8853eb8f0d5
#
_entry.id   82cb07693e7287c42d64a8853eb8f0d5
#
_cell.length_a   1.000
_cell.length_b   1.000
_cell.length_c   1.000
_cell.angle_alpha   90.00
_cell.angle_beta   90.00
_cell.angle_gamma   90.00
#
_symmetry.space_group_name_H-M   'P 1'
#
loop_
_entity.id
_entity.type
_entity.pdbx_description
1 polymer ?
#
loop_
_entity_poly.entity_id
_entity_poly.type
_entity_poly.pdbx_seq_one_letter_code
_entity_poly.pdbx_strand_id
1 'polypeptide(L)'
;TFGALMSACGIDMLSASTEPSPLEEKSPTHYQYKGRYIMTSVKSGLMIVDQYRAHTRILYEGYIEQMQKRRPSSQKPLFPDTIHFSASDKVVVEAVMPELQNIGFELTPNEEGDYTITAVPSGLDGLDYVALVQDLVASAREKTTSAIDDINHSIALELARNAAVTYGQVLTNAEMENIVNSLFACSNFS
;
A
#
# COMPACT_ATOMS: atom_id res chain seq x y z
N THR A 1 26.93 69.24 -29.82
CA THR A 1 28.07 68.54 -29.22
C THR A 1 27.68 67.82 -27.92
N PHE A 2 26.42 67.43 -27.76
CA PHE A 2 25.98 66.69 -26.60
C PHE A 2 25.60 65.24 -26.94
N GLY A 3 25.67 64.87 -28.23
CA GLY A 3 25.29 63.56 -28.74
C GLY A 3 26.41 62.53 -28.81
N ALA A 4 27.68 62.93 -28.53
CA ALA A 4 28.84 62.06 -28.69
C ALA A 4 29.36 61.42 -27.38
N LEU A 5 28.76 61.73 -26.23
CA LEU A 5 29.21 61.18 -24.94
C LEU A 5 28.33 60.06 -24.38
N MET A 6 27.19 59.76 -25.04
CA MET A 6 26.31 58.68 -24.60
C MET A 6 26.53 57.31 -25.28
N SER A 7 27.50 57.30 -26.26
CA SER A 7 27.83 56.03 -26.94
C SER A 7 28.96 55.23 -26.29
N ALA A 8 29.49 55.68 -25.15
CA ALA A 8 30.62 55.05 -24.47
C ALA A 8 30.24 54.30 -23.18
N CYS A 9 29.01 54.37 -22.75
CA CYS A 9 28.47 53.52 -21.65
C CYS A 9 27.48 52.54 -22.24
N GLY A 10 27.97 51.40 -22.72
CA GLY A 10 27.13 50.33 -23.29
C GLY A 10 26.01 49.87 -22.35
N ILE A 11 24.93 50.70 -22.26
CA ILE A 11 23.66 50.32 -21.69
C ILE A 11 22.77 50.02 -22.88
N ASP A 12 22.95 48.83 -23.44
CA ASP A 12 21.90 48.22 -24.28
C ASP A 12 20.68 47.97 -23.38
N MET A 13 19.67 48.81 -23.55
CA MET A 13 18.33 48.52 -23.06
C MET A 13 17.79 47.33 -23.88
N LEU A 14 18.25 46.14 -23.52
CA LEU A 14 17.58 44.89 -23.91
C LEU A 14 16.17 44.96 -23.32
N SER A 15 15.19 45.16 -24.20
CA SER A 15 13.80 44.86 -23.93
C SER A 15 13.70 43.37 -23.55
N ALA A 16 13.84 43.06 -22.30
CA ALA A 16 13.46 41.76 -21.81
C ALA A 16 11.93 41.68 -21.87
N SER A 17 11.41 41.22 -22.99
CA SER A 17 10.10 40.61 -23.04
C SER A 17 10.18 39.33 -22.19
N THR A 18 10.01 39.49 -20.90
CA THR A 18 9.81 38.37 -20.01
C THR A 18 8.40 37.82 -20.28
N GLU A 19 8.31 36.96 -21.30
CA GLU A 19 7.17 36.04 -21.33
C GLU A 19 7.23 35.25 -20.01
N PRO A 20 6.14 35.22 -19.23
CA PRO A 20 6.10 34.34 -18.07
C PRO A 20 6.30 32.92 -18.57
N SER A 21 7.45 32.34 -18.24
CA SER A 21 7.69 30.93 -18.36
C SER A 21 6.47 30.20 -17.79
N PRO A 22 5.89 29.19 -18.48
CA PRO A 22 4.84 28.37 -17.90
C PRO A 22 5.36 27.92 -16.52
N LEU A 23 4.63 28.27 -15.46
CA LEU A 23 4.90 27.77 -14.13
C LEU A 23 4.89 26.25 -14.29
N GLU A 24 6.06 25.63 -14.27
CA GLU A 24 6.14 24.19 -14.09
C GLU A 24 5.25 23.90 -12.88
N GLU A 25 4.16 23.18 -13.11
CA GLU A 25 3.35 22.66 -12.01
C GLU A 25 4.28 21.76 -11.21
N LYS A 26 4.95 22.35 -10.21
CA LYS A 26 5.71 21.57 -9.24
C LYS A 26 4.74 20.57 -8.64
N SER A 27 5.08 19.30 -8.72
CA SER A 27 4.41 18.25 -7.94
C SER A 27 4.11 18.77 -6.55
N PRO A 28 2.90 18.60 -6.04
CA PRO A 28 2.52 19.12 -4.73
C PRO A 28 3.53 18.63 -3.69
N THR A 29 4.08 19.53 -2.90
CA THR A 29 4.99 19.16 -1.83
C THR A 29 4.18 18.55 -0.69
N HIS A 30 4.51 17.33 -0.32
CA HIS A 30 3.90 16.64 0.78
C HIS A 30 4.75 16.79 2.05
N TYR A 31 4.10 16.94 3.19
CA TYR A 31 4.76 17.04 4.49
C TYR A 31 4.23 15.95 5.41
N GLN A 32 5.15 15.22 6.04
CA GLN A 32 4.78 14.26 7.06
C GLN A 32 4.77 14.93 8.44
N TYR A 33 3.65 14.83 9.14
CA TYR A 33 3.50 15.36 10.48
C TYR A 33 3.45 14.25 11.53
N LYS A 34 4.37 14.29 12.48
CA LYS A 34 4.52 13.33 13.60
C LYS A 34 4.57 11.86 13.17
N GLY A 35 5.10 11.55 11.98
CA GLY A 35 5.17 10.17 11.46
C GLY A 35 3.79 9.51 11.33
N ARG A 36 2.73 10.29 11.20
CA ARG A 36 1.35 9.79 11.17
C ARG A 36 0.51 10.38 10.05
N TYR A 37 0.64 11.66 9.80
CA TYR A 37 -0.20 12.38 8.86
C TYR A 37 0.59 12.87 7.67
N ILE A 38 0.05 12.68 6.47
CA ILE A 38 0.53 13.31 5.25
C ILE A 38 -0.32 14.57 5.03
N MET A 39 0.34 15.72 4.94
CA MET A 39 -0.28 17.00 4.69
C MET A 39 0.08 17.45 3.28
N THR A 40 -0.91 17.82 2.48
CA THR A 40 -0.72 18.29 1.11
C THR A 40 -1.67 19.44 0.79
N SER A 41 -1.20 20.35 -0.07
CA SER A 41 -2.05 21.44 -0.57
C SER A 41 -2.95 20.92 -1.69
N VAL A 42 -4.22 21.30 -1.64
CA VAL A 42 -5.21 21.08 -2.70
C VAL A 42 -5.85 22.42 -3.08
N LYS A 43 -6.52 22.48 -4.22
CA LYS A 43 -7.15 23.73 -4.70
C LYS A 43 -8.08 24.39 -3.67
N SER A 44 -8.72 23.60 -2.82
CA SER A 44 -9.66 24.05 -1.80
C SER A 44 -9.01 24.34 -0.44
N GLY A 45 -7.69 24.11 -0.27
CA GLY A 45 -7.01 24.34 0.99
C GLY A 45 -5.98 23.29 1.35
N LEU A 46 -5.91 22.89 2.61
CA LEU A 46 -5.00 21.87 3.14
C LEU A 46 -5.75 20.56 3.35
N MET A 47 -5.22 19.47 2.77
CA MET A 47 -5.69 18.12 3.01
C MET A 47 -4.75 17.41 3.98
N ILE A 48 -5.32 16.68 4.93
CA ILE A 48 -4.61 15.88 5.92
C ILE A 48 -5.07 14.43 5.80
N VAL A 49 -4.13 13.52 5.57
CA VAL A 49 -4.37 12.10 5.37
C VAL A 49 -3.63 11.30 6.44
N ASP A 50 -4.31 10.38 7.12
CA ASP A 50 -3.65 9.42 8.02
C ASP A 50 -2.93 8.35 7.18
N GLN A 51 -1.59 8.29 7.27
CA GLN A 51 -0.76 7.44 6.42
C GLN A 51 -1.08 5.95 6.54
N TYR A 52 -1.30 5.45 7.76
CA TYR A 52 -1.61 4.05 8.01
C TYR A 52 -2.99 3.68 7.45
N ARG A 53 -4.02 4.49 7.75
CA ARG A 53 -5.39 4.23 7.28
C ARG A 53 -5.50 4.32 5.77
N ALA A 54 -4.85 5.32 5.16
CA ALA A 54 -4.82 5.47 3.71
C ALA A 54 -4.14 4.28 3.03
N HIS A 55 -2.96 3.89 3.50
CA HIS A 55 -2.24 2.77 2.91
C HIS A 55 -2.96 1.43 3.14
N THR A 56 -3.55 1.21 4.33
CA THR A 56 -4.41 0.05 4.58
C THR A 56 -5.56 -0.01 3.58
N ARG A 57 -6.22 1.12 3.30
CA ARG A 57 -7.32 1.17 2.33
C ARG A 57 -6.89 0.81 0.91
N ILE A 58 -5.77 1.37 0.46
CA ILE A 58 -5.20 1.09 -0.86
C ILE A 58 -4.89 -0.40 -1.02
N LEU A 59 -4.19 -0.96 -0.04
CA LEU A 59 -3.81 -2.38 -0.05
C LEU A 59 -5.02 -3.29 0.00
N TYR A 60 -6.00 -2.97 0.85
CA TYR A 60 -7.24 -3.72 0.95
C TYR A 60 -7.98 -3.81 -0.40
N GLU A 61 -8.17 -2.69 -1.10
CA GLU A 61 -8.81 -2.71 -2.42
C GLU A 61 -8.00 -3.51 -3.44
N GLY A 62 -6.67 -3.40 -3.40
CA GLY A 62 -5.78 -4.18 -4.25
C GLY A 62 -5.93 -5.69 -4.02
N TYR A 63 -5.99 -6.14 -2.77
CA TYR A 63 -6.19 -7.55 -2.45
C TYR A 63 -7.57 -8.05 -2.87
N ILE A 64 -8.64 -7.29 -2.61
CA ILE A 64 -9.99 -7.65 -3.06
C ILE A 64 -10.04 -7.79 -4.59
N GLU A 65 -9.42 -6.87 -5.32
CA GLU A 65 -9.35 -6.94 -6.78
C GLU A 65 -8.58 -8.18 -7.28
N GLN A 66 -7.48 -8.53 -6.63
CA GLN A 66 -6.71 -9.74 -6.95
C GLN A 66 -7.53 -11.01 -6.74
N MET A 67 -8.24 -11.11 -5.60
CA MET A 67 -9.12 -12.23 -5.29
C MET A 67 -10.24 -12.38 -6.33
N GLN A 68 -10.88 -11.26 -6.70
CA GLN A 68 -11.96 -11.26 -7.70
C GLN A 68 -11.46 -11.69 -9.08
N LYS A 69 -10.27 -11.26 -9.46
CA LYS A 69 -9.65 -11.62 -10.74
C LYS A 69 -9.10 -13.05 -10.76
N ARG A 70 -9.05 -13.75 -9.62
CA ARG A 70 -8.44 -15.08 -9.45
C ARG A 70 -7.03 -15.16 -10.09
N ARG A 71 -6.25 -14.13 -9.91
CA ARG A 71 -4.87 -14.05 -10.39
C ARG A 71 -3.94 -13.83 -9.19
N PRO A 72 -3.63 -14.91 -8.44
CA PRO A 72 -2.70 -14.80 -7.34
C PRO A 72 -1.32 -14.37 -7.87
N SER A 73 -0.75 -13.35 -7.27
CA SER A 73 0.65 -13.01 -7.45
C SER A 73 1.39 -13.56 -6.24
N SER A 74 2.08 -14.68 -6.43
CA SER A 74 2.80 -15.37 -5.35
C SER A 74 4.30 -15.44 -5.63
N GLN A 75 5.06 -15.50 -4.55
CA GLN A 75 6.51 -15.75 -4.57
C GLN A 75 6.87 -16.85 -3.59
N LYS A 76 7.95 -17.57 -3.89
CA LYS A 76 8.45 -18.60 -2.96
C LYS A 76 9.28 -17.95 -1.89
N PRO A 77 9.03 -18.24 -0.60
CA PRO A 77 9.88 -17.77 0.48
C PRO A 77 11.27 -18.42 0.36
N LEU A 78 12.33 -17.68 0.73
CA LEU A 78 13.70 -18.21 0.72
C LEU A 78 13.86 -19.39 1.68
N PHE A 79 13.16 -19.35 2.80
CA PHE A 79 13.10 -20.40 3.79
C PHE A 79 11.63 -20.74 4.01
N PRO A 80 11.20 -21.97 3.69
CA PRO A 80 9.84 -22.44 3.98
C PRO A 80 9.66 -22.56 5.51
N ASP A 81 8.65 -21.88 6.03
CA ASP A 81 8.27 -22.00 7.44
C ASP A 81 7.23 -23.08 7.64
N THR A 82 7.26 -23.76 8.79
CA THR A 82 6.27 -24.77 9.18
C THR A 82 5.36 -24.22 10.25
N ILE A 83 4.05 -24.42 10.09
CA ILE A 83 3.03 -24.00 11.03
C ILE A 83 2.37 -25.22 11.66
N HIS A 84 2.31 -25.22 12.98
CA HIS A 84 1.57 -26.21 13.74
C HIS A 84 0.16 -25.68 14.06
N PHE A 85 -0.87 -26.42 13.67
CA PHE A 85 -2.27 -26.10 13.98
C PHE A 85 -2.88 -27.15 14.90
N SER A 86 -3.74 -26.70 15.81
CA SER A 86 -4.56 -27.61 16.61
C SER A 86 -5.54 -28.41 15.72
N ALA A 87 -6.07 -29.52 16.20
CA ALA A 87 -7.03 -30.32 15.44
C ALA A 87 -8.30 -29.52 15.05
N SER A 88 -8.71 -28.57 15.88
CA SER A 88 -9.83 -27.67 15.58
C SER A 88 -9.48 -26.65 14.50
N ASP A 89 -8.25 -26.14 14.50
CA ASP A 89 -7.82 -25.13 13.54
C ASP A 89 -7.55 -25.75 12.17
N LYS A 90 -7.13 -27.02 12.10
CA LYS A 90 -6.96 -27.74 10.81
C LYS A 90 -8.22 -27.79 9.99
N VAL A 91 -9.38 -27.98 10.63
CA VAL A 91 -10.69 -27.94 9.93
C VAL A 91 -10.94 -26.54 9.33
N VAL A 92 -10.58 -25.49 10.06
CA VAL A 92 -10.71 -24.11 9.57
C VAL A 92 -9.70 -23.85 8.44
N VAL A 93 -8.45 -24.28 8.58
CA VAL A 93 -7.42 -24.16 7.54
C VAL A 93 -7.90 -24.80 6.24
N GLU A 94 -8.43 -26.04 6.28
CA GLU A 94 -8.95 -26.72 5.11
C GLU A 94 -10.11 -25.97 4.47
N ALA A 95 -10.99 -25.37 5.27
CA ALA A 95 -12.13 -24.61 4.78
C ALA A 95 -11.72 -23.29 4.11
N VAL A 96 -10.65 -22.62 4.57
CA VAL A 96 -10.18 -21.35 4.01
C VAL A 96 -9.03 -21.53 3.00
N MET A 97 -8.57 -22.74 2.75
CA MET A 97 -7.46 -23.03 1.83
C MET A 97 -7.68 -22.46 0.41
N PRO A 98 -8.88 -22.58 -0.21
CA PRO A 98 -9.12 -22.01 -1.52
C PRO A 98 -8.94 -20.49 -1.54
N GLU A 99 -9.35 -19.79 -0.48
CA GLU A 99 -9.24 -18.34 -0.35
C GLU A 99 -7.79 -17.92 -0.15
N LEU A 100 -7.03 -18.64 0.67
CA LEU A 100 -5.60 -18.41 0.85
C LEU A 100 -4.85 -18.59 -0.48
N GLN A 101 -5.19 -19.61 -1.27
CA GLN A 101 -4.62 -19.82 -2.60
C GLN A 101 -4.99 -18.69 -3.59
N ASN A 102 -6.21 -18.19 -3.53
CA ASN A 102 -6.66 -17.07 -4.36
C ASN A 102 -5.88 -15.78 -4.10
N ILE A 103 -5.30 -15.63 -2.89
CA ILE A 103 -4.45 -14.49 -2.53
C ILE A 103 -2.98 -14.74 -2.89
N GLY A 104 -2.58 -16.01 -3.01
CA GLY A 104 -1.21 -16.40 -3.33
C GLY A 104 -0.44 -17.09 -2.21
N PHE A 105 -1.11 -17.50 -1.12
CA PHE A 105 -0.54 -18.42 -0.17
C PHE A 105 -0.68 -19.86 -0.66
N GLU A 106 0.36 -20.65 -0.50
CA GLU A 106 0.31 -22.10 -0.67
C GLU A 106 0.81 -22.78 0.62
N LEU A 107 -0.06 -23.59 1.20
CA LEU A 107 0.23 -24.39 2.37
C LEU A 107 0.20 -25.88 1.98
N THR A 108 1.26 -26.59 2.27
CA THR A 108 1.38 -28.02 1.97
C THR A 108 1.48 -28.81 3.28
N PRO A 109 0.61 -29.80 3.52
CA PRO A 109 0.71 -30.64 4.68
C PRO A 109 2.00 -31.49 4.61
N ASN A 110 2.70 -31.61 5.75
CA ASN A 110 3.87 -32.47 5.89
C ASN A 110 3.51 -33.82 6.53
N GLU A 111 4.49 -34.72 6.65
CA GLU A 111 4.30 -36.07 7.23
C GLU A 111 3.92 -36.05 8.72
N GLU A 112 4.26 -34.97 9.43
CA GLU A 112 3.97 -34.78 10.85
C GLU A 112 2.55 -34.21 11.06
N GLY A 113 1.84 -33.88 9.98
CA GLY A 113 0.52 -33.32 10.00
C GLY A 113 0.50 -31.80 10.24
N ASP A 114 1.64 -31.14 10.11
CA ASP A 114 1.77 -29.69 10.10
C ASP A 114 1.72 -29.14 8.69
N TYR A 115 1.66 -27.83 8.53
CA TYR A 115 1.62 -27.19 7.23
C TYR A 115 2.89 -26.39 6.97
N THR A 116 3.50 -26.62 5.79
CA THR A 116 4.64 -25.83 5.32
C THR A 116 4.16 -24.76 4.34
N ILE A 117 4.59 -23.52 4.55
CA ILE A 117 4.32 -22.40 3.63
C ILE A 117 5.25 -22.52 2.45
N THR A 118 4.72 -22.86 1.28
CA THR A 118 5.49 -23.05 0.04
C THR A 118 5.41 -21.86 -0.91
N ALA A 119 4.38 -21.01 -0.77
CA ALA A 119 4.29 -19.74 -1.47
C ALA A 119 3.57 -18.70 -0.61
N VAL A 120 3.92 -17.43 -0.82
CA VAL A 120 3.34 -16.26 -0.15
C VAL A 120 2.95 -15.19 -1.17
N PRO A 121 1.95 -14.32 -0.90
CA PRO A 121 1.62 -13.21 -1.77
C PRO A 121 2.84 -12.30 -2.01
N SER A 122 3.01 -11.82 -3.24
CA SER A 122 4.06 -10.86 -3.56
C SER A 122 3.81 -9.53 -2.84
N GLY A 123 4.89 -8.89 -2.38
CA GLY A 123 4.82 -7.59 -1.69
C GLY A 123 4.62 -7.67 -0.18
N LEU A 124 4.70 -8.87 0.42
CA LEU A 124 4.67 -9.07 1.87
C LEU A 124 6.08 -9.28 2.45
N ASP A 125 7.13 -8.79 1.77
CA ASP A 125 8.51 -8.99 2.18
C ASP A 125 8.79 -8.46 3.59
N GLY A 126 9.44 -9.29 4.40
CA GLY A 126 9.82 -8.93 5.76
C GLY A 126 8.74 -9.11 6.83
N LEU A 127 7.58 -9.65 6.49
CA LEU A 127 6.54 -10.02 7.45
C LEU A 127 6.76 -11.44 7.99
N ASP A 128 6.25 -11.68 9.20
CA ASP A 128 6.15 -13.01 9.80
C ASP A 128 4.95 -13.74 9.17
N TYR A 129 5.20 -14.60 8.18
CA TYR A 129 4.15 -15.33 7.48
C TYR A 129 3.43 -16.35 8.38
N VAL A 130 4.14 -16.90 9.38
CA VAL A 130 3.56 -17.85 10.32
C VAL A 130 2.50 -17.15 11.18
N ALA A 131 2.88 -16.03 11.79
CA ALA A 131 1.96 -15.23 12.60
C ALA A 131 0.77 -14.76 11.76
N LEU A 132 1.02 -14.29 10.52
CA LEU A 132 -0.01 -13.80 9.61
C LEU A 132 -1.03 -14.89 9.28
N VAL A 133 -0.60 -16.10 8.91
CA VAL A 133 -1.50 -17.22 8.59
C VAL A 133 -2.25 -17.68 9.82
N GLN A 134 -1.63 -17.70 11.01
CA GLN A 134 -2.29 -18.02 12.26
C GLN A 134 -3.40 -17.01 12.59
N ASP A 135 -3.15 -15.72 12.44
CA ASP A 135 -4.13 -14.66 12.65
C ASP A 135 -5.31 -14.77 11.67
N LEU A 136 -5.04 -15.09 10.40
CA LEU A 136 -6.06 -15.31 9.39
C LEU A 136 -6.98 -16.48 9.75
N VAL A 137 -6.40 -17.61 10.19
CA VAL A 137 -7.15 -18.81 10.63
C VAL A 137 -7.97 -18.49 11.87
N ALA A 138 -7.39 -17.79 12.86
CA ALA A 138 -8.10 -17.36 14.07
C ALA A 138 -9.30 -16.47 13.74
N SER A 139 -9.11 -15.47 12.86
CA SER A 139 -10.19 -14.59 12.41
C SER A 139 -11.29 -15.34 11.67
N ALA A 140 -10.94 -16.31 10.83
CA ALA A 140 -11.91 -17.16 10.13
C ALA A 140 -12.73 -18.03 11.08
N ARG A 141 -12.10 -18.54 12.15
CA ARG A 141 -12.78 -19.34 13.18
C ARG A 141 -13.87 -18.55 13.91
N GLU A 142 -13.62 -17.29 14.21
CA GLU A 142 -14.58 -16.43 14.92
C GLU A 142 -15.81 -16.09 14.07
N LYS A 143 -15.67 -16.15 12.75
CA LYS A 143 -16.70 -15.75 11.77
C LYS A 143 -17.46 -16.93 11.16
N THR A 144 -17.69 -18.00 11.89
CA THR A 144 -18.25 -19.29 11.45
C THR A 144 -19.63 -19.23 10.75
N THR A 145 -20.19 -18.07 10.46
CA THR A 145 -21.56 -17.93 9.93
C THR A 145 -21.69 -17.03 8.71
N SER A 146 -20.61 -16.49 8.16
CA SER A 146 -20.71 -15.59 7.01
C SER A 146 -20.28 -16.22 5.69
N ALA A 147 -20.88 -15.72 4.61
CA ALA A 147 -20.59 -16.13 3.24
C ALA A 147 -19.08 -15.98 2.90
N ILE A 148 -18.62 -16.71 1.91
CA ILE A 148 -17.23 -16.68 1.39
C ILE A 148 -16.71 -15.26 1.19
N ASP A 149 -17.59 -14.32 0.78
CA ASP A 149 -17.23 -12.91 0.60
C ASP A 149 -16.77 -12.24 1.90
N ASP A 150 -17.37 -12.56 3.06
CA ASP A 150 -16.93 -12.00 4.35
C ASP A 150 -15.58 -12.54 4.79
N ILE A 151 -15.24 -13.77 4.42
CA ILE A 151 -13.91 -14.36 4.64
C ILE A 151 -12.89 -13.64 3.79
N ASN A 152 -13.13 -13.44 2.49
CA ASN A 152 -12.26 -12.73 1.58
C ASN A 152 -11.99 -11.29 2.05
N HIS A 153 -13.04 -10.58 2.49
CA HIS A 153 -12.91 -9.24 3.05
C HIS A 153 -12.06 -9.21 4.33
N SER A 154 -12.21 -10.21 5.19
CA SER A 154 -11.44 -10.31 6.42
C SER A 154 -9.96 -10.58 6.14
N ILE A 155 -9.68 -11.53 5.27
CA ILE A 155 -8.32 -11.87 4.85
C ILE A 155 -7.65 -10.65 4.20
N ALA A 156 -8.31 -9.99 3.25
CA ALA A 156 -7.80 -8.79 2.60
C ALA A 156 -7.49 -7.67 3.60
N LEU A 157 -8.35 -7.50 4.60
CA LEU A 157 -8.17 -6.46 5.62
C LEU A 157 -6.98 -6.76 6.55
N GLU A 158 -6.82 -8.01 7.00
CA GLU A 158 -5.68 -8.39 7.84
C GLU A 158 -4.37 -8.29 7.07
N LEU A 159 -4.32 -8.73 5.83
CA LEU A 159 -3.16 -8.53 4.96
C LEU A 159 -2.82 -7.05 4.80
N ALA A 160 -3.82 -6.22 4.51
CA ALA A 160 -3.63 -4.80 4.33
C ALA A 160 -3.12 -4.10 5.60
N ARG A 161 -3.62 -4.47 6.78
CA ARG A 161 -3.18 -3.94 8.07
C ARG A 161 -1.73 -4.29 8.38
N ASN A 162 -1.32 -5.53 8.09
CA ASN A 162 0.03 -5.99 8.35
C ASN A 162 1.06 -5.42 7.35
N ALA A 163 0.67 -5.21 6.10
CA ALA A 163 1.54 -4.67 5.06
C ALA A 163 1.57 -3.13 4.99
N ALA A 164 0.65 -2.44 5.67
CA ALA A 164 0.58 -0.98 5.61
C ALA A 164 1.75 -0.30 6.33
N VAL A 165 2.14 0.90 5.83
CA VAL A 165 3.12 1.76 6.50
C VAL A 165 2.68 2.03 7.93
N THR A 166 3.58 1.81 8.88
CA THR A 166 3.27 1.96 10.30
C THR A 166 3.35 3.41 10.78
N TYR A 167 2.75 3.70 11.92
CA TYR A 167 2.96 4.98 12.57
C TYR A 167 4.42 5.12 13.02
N GLY A 168 5.00 6.30 12.82
CA GLY A 168 6.41 6.58 13.09
C GLY A 168 7.35 6.28 11.91
N GLN A 169 6.93 5.53 10.91
CA GLN A 169 7.70 5.30 9.70
C GLN A 169 7.86 6.60 8.92
N VAL A 170 9.09 6.98 8.62
CA VAL A 170 9.41 8.16 7.82
C VAL A 170 9.22 7.83 6.35
N LEU A 171 8.43 8.66 5.66
CA LEU A 171 8.13 8.52 4.24
C LEU A 171 8.86 9.60 3.43
N THR A 172 9.38 9.21 2.28
CA THR A 172 9.89 10.15 1.26
C THR A 172 8.73 10.90 0.59
N ASN A 173 9.03 12.03 -0.08
CA ASN A 173 8.00 12.77 -0.82
C ASN A 173 7.33 11.91 -1.89
N ALA A 174 8.09 11.06 -2.59
CA ALA A 174 7.56 10.14 -3.61
C ALA A 174 6.62 9.08 -3.02
N GLU A 175 6.93 8.54 -1.84
CA GLU A 175 6.04 7.58 -1.16
C GLU A 175 4.76 8.26 -0.69
N MET A 176 4.84 9.46 -0.13
CA MET A 176 3.67 10.24 0.25
C MET A 176 2.78 10.58 -0.95
N GLU A 177 3.39 11.01 -2.06
CA GLU A 177 2.69 11.29 -3.32
C GLU A 177 1.98 10.04 -3.86
N ASN A 178 2.67 8.89 -3.85
CA ASN A 178 2.08 7.62 -4.27
C ASN A 178 0.87 7.23 -3.41
N ILE A 179 0.98 7.34 -2.08
CA ILE A 179 -0.14 7.05 -1.16
C ILE A 179 -1.31 7.99 -1.45
N VAL A 180 -1.08 9.29 -1.60
CA VAL A 180 -2.14 10.26 -1.87
C VAL A 180 -2.82 9.97 -3.21
N ASN A 181 -2.06 9.77 -4.27
CA ASN A 181 -2.60 9.51 -5.61
C ASN A 181 -3.35 8.17 -5.67
N SER A 182 -2.81 7.12 -5.06
CA SER A 182 -3.46 5.81 -5.01
C SER A 182 -4.74 5.84 -4.18
N LEU A 183 -4.77 6.61 -3.07
CA LEU A 183 -5.98 6.78 -2.28
C LEU A 183 -7.11 7.42 -3.10
N PHE A 184 -6.79 8.44 -3.92
CA PHE A 184 -7.78 9.06 -4.80
C PHE A 184 -8.23 8.16 -5.95
N ALA A 185 -7.46 7.15 -6.31
CA ALA A 185 -7.83 6.15 -7.30
C ALA A 185 -8.75 5.05 -6.73
N CYS A 186 -8.85 4.92 -5.40
CA CYS A 186 -9.75 3.97 -4.75
C CYS A 186 -11.22 4.30 -5.02
N SER A 187 -12.05 3.26 -5.19
CA SER A 187 -13.44 3.40 -5.69
C SER A 187 -14.44 3.95 -4.68
N ASN A 188 -14.10 4.01 -3.37
CA ASN A 188 -14.98 4.51 -2.31
C ASN A 188 -14.25 5.43 -1.34
N PHE A 189 -14.54 6.72 -1.41
CA PHE A 189 -14.05 7.77 -0.50
C PHE A 189 -14.98 8.02 0.71
N SER A 190 -15.65 7.02 1.22
CA SER A 190 -16.57 7.19 2.37
C SER A 190 -15.92 6.75 3.67
#